data_a2d99772339cae7bc274de66d3bfd51b
#
_entry.id   a2d99772339cae7bc274de66d3bfd51b
#
_cell.length_a   1.000
_cell.length_b   1.000
_cell.length_c   1.000
_cell.angle_alpha   90.00
_cell.angle_beta   90.00
_cell.angle_gamma   90.00
#
_symmetry.space_group_name_H-M   'P 1'
#
loop_
_entity.id
_entity.type
_entity.pdbx_description
1 polymer ?
#
loop_
_entity_poly.entity_id
_entity_poly.type
_entity_poly.pdbx_seq_one_letter_code
_entity_poly.pdbx_strand_id
1 'polypeptide(L)'
;MQEKEGAYVRSPAVGVFYASPSPDSKPFVAVGDTVHRGDTLCIIEAMKLMNEIASDVDGKVVEICVGNGQVVEYDQPLFRIV
;
A
#
# COMPACT_ATOMS: atom_id res chain seq x y z
N MET A 1 12.62 -4.94 -13.03
CA MET A 1 12.99 -5.15 -11.61
C MET A 1 12.53 -6.53 -11.17
N GLN A 2 13.42 -7.28 -10.54
CA GLN A 2 13.09 -8.62 -10.09
C GLN A 2 12.34 -8.54 -8.75
N GLU A 3 11.20 -9.22 -8.67
CA GLU A 3 10.42 -9.25 -7.44
C GLU A 3 11.00 -10.26 -6.46
N LYS A 4 10.88 -9.94 -5.17
CA LYS A 4 11.34 -10.79 -4.08
C LYS A 4 10.22 -11.71 -3.61
N GLU A 5 10.58 -12.65 -2.74
CA GLU A 5 9.59 -13.56 -2.16
C GLU A 5 8.54 -12.84 -1.33
N GLY A 6 7.38 -13.46 -1.19
CA GLY A 6 6.26 -12.93 -0.44
C GLY A 6 5.12 -12.53 -1.35
N ALA A 7 4.10 -11.93 -0.76
CA ALA A 7 2.96 -11.42 -1.49
C ALA A 7 3.12 -9.92 -1.71
N TYR A 8 2.83 -9.47 -2.92
CA TYR A 8 2.81 -8.04 -3.22
C TYR A 8 1.36 -7.55 -3.24
N VAL A 9 1.11 -6.45 -2.54
CA VAL A 9 -0.13 -5.69 -2.70
C VAL A 9 0.15 -4.64 -3.76
N ARG A 10 -0.67 -4.61 -4.81
CA ARG A 10 -0.44 -3.80 -6.00
C ARG A 10 -1.51 -2.74 -6.16
N SER A 11 -1.18 -1.67 -6.86
CA SER A 11 -2.14 -0.62 -7.11
C SER A 11 -3.22 -1.07 -8.11
N PRO A 12 -4.50 -0.90 -7.79
CA PRO A 12 -5.59 -1.23 -8.71
C PRO A 12 -5.84 -0.16 -9.78
N ALA A 13 -5.11 0.96 -9.72
CA ALA A 13 -5.36 2.09 -10.63
C ALA A 13 -4.14 2.99 -10.71
N VAL A 14 -4.08 3.81 -11.74
CA VAL A 14 -3.17 4.95 -11.81
C VAL A 14 -3.68 6.00 -10.82
N GLY A 15 -2.81 6.49 -9.95
CA GLY A 15 -3.23 7.49 -8.96
C GLY A 15 -2.10 7.93 -8.07
N VAL A 16 -2.45 8.60 -6.99
CA VAL A 16 -1.50 9.11 -6.01
C VAL A 16 -1.59 8.26 -4.74
N PHE A 17 -0.44 7.79 -4.30
CA PHE A 17 -0.32 6.95 -3.09
C PHE A 17 -0.27 7.85 -1.85
N TYR A 18 -1.11 7.54 -0.84
CA TYR A 18 -1.05 8.16 0.46
C TYR A 18 -0.91 7.08 1.53
N ALA A 19 0.11 7.21 2.37
CA ALA A 19 0.43 6.23 3.42
C ALA A 19 -0.46 6.36 4.65
N SER A 20 -1.20 7.45 4.77
CA SER A 20 -2.03 7.75 5.94
C SER A 20 -3.35 8.38 5.51
N PRO A 21 -4.37 8.38 6.42
CA PRO A 21 -5.68 8.97 6.07
C PRO A 21 -5.65 10.49 5.93
N SER A 22 -4.68 11.15 6.53
CA SER A 22 -4.50 12.60 6.40
C SER A 22 -3.04 12.96 6.65
N PRO A 23 -2.59 14.17 6.25
CA PRO A 23 -1.20 14.58 6.49
C PRO A 23 -0.76 14.57 7.95
N ASP A 24 -1.70 14.76 8.87
CA ASP A 24 -1.40 14.82 10.31
C ASP A 24 -1.56 13.47 11.00
N SER A 25 -1.99 12.44 10.28
CA SER A 25 -2.22 11.12 10.85
C SER A 25 -0.99 10.24 10.71
N LYS A 26 -0.87 9.26 11.60
CA LYS A 26 0.14 8.23 11.45
C LYS A 26 -0.13 7.39 10.20
N PRO A 27 0.90 6.83 9.58
CA PRO A 27 0.70 5.86 8.50
C PRO A 27 -0.17 4.70 8.97
N PHE A 28 -0.94 4.14 8.04
CA PHE A 28 -1.73 2.94 8.33
C PHE A 28 -0.86 1.80 8.82
N VAL A 29 0.31 1.62 8.22
CA VAL A 29 1.25 0.56 8.57
C VAL A 29 2.68 1.05 8.43
N ALA A 30 3.59 0.34 9.12
CA ALA A 30 5.03 0.54 9.01
C ALA A 30 5.69 -0.80 8.75
N VAL A 31 6.91 -0.77 8.22
CA VAL A 31 7.72 -1.98 8.06
C VAL A 31 7.88 -2.65 9.43
N GLY A 32 7.61 -3.94 9.49
CA GLY A 32 7.62 -4.73 10.72
C GLY A 32 6.25 -5.00 11.31
N ASP A 33 5.21 -4.29 10.86
CA ASP A 33 3.86 -4.49 11.37
C ASP A 33 3.27 -5.80 10.88
N THR A 34 2.53 -6.47 11.75
CA THR A 34 1.69 -7.61 11.36
C THR A 34 0.37 -7.07 10.85
N VAL A 35 -0.07 -7.58 9.72
CA VAL A 35 -1.34 -7.21 9.11
C VAL A 35 -2.18 -8.45 8.84
N HIS A 36 -3.48 -8.24 8.76
CA HIS A 36 -4.45 -9.29 8.49
C HIS A 36 -5.23 -8.92 7.24
N ARG A 37 -5.73 -9.92 6.56
CA ARG A 37 -6.60 -9.71 5.40
C ARG A 37 -7.72 -8.74 5.75
N GLY A 38 -7.90 -7.73 4.93
CA GLY A 38 -8.91 -6.68 5.14
C GLY A 38 -8.39 -5.44 5.84
N ASP A 39 -7.18 -5.48 6.41
CA ASP A 39 -6.58 -4.29 7.04
C ASP A 39 -6.23 -3.27 5.96
N THR A 40 -6.59 -2.00 6.19
CA THR A 40 -6.23 -0.92 5.27
C THR A 40 -4.73 -0.64 5.34
N LEU A 41 -4.08 -0.61 4.20
CA LEU A 41 -2.64 -0.39 4.09
C LEU A 41 -2.31 1.03 3.59
N CYS A 42 -3.14 1.58 2.72
CA CYS A 42 -2.90 2.87 2.10
C CYS A 42 -4.17 3.36 1.42
N ILE A 43 -4.06 4.57 0.84
CA ILE A 43 -5.10 5.14 -0.02
C ILE A 43 -4.48 5.43 -1.38
N ILE A 44 -5.22 5.10 -2.44
CA ILE A 44 -4.89 5.53 -3.80
C ILE A 44 -5.96 6.52 -4.23
N GLU A 45 -5.56 7.75 -4.48
CA GLU A 45 -6.45 8.76 -5.05
C GLU A 45 -6.43 8.63 -6.56
N ALA A 46 -7.58 8.28 -7.13
CA ALA A 46 -7.73 8.11 -8.56
C ALA A 46 -9.11 8.64 -8.97
N MET A 47 -9.16 9.40 -10.04
CA MET A 47 -10.42 9.93 -10.59
C MET A 47 -11.24 10.69 -9.52
N LYS A 48 -10.57 11.49 -8.69
CA LYS A 48 -11.18 12.29 -7.62
C LYS A 48 -11.83 11.46 -6.51
N LEU A 49 -11.48 10.17 -6.41
CA LEU A 49 -11.96 9.28 -5.36
C LEU A 49 -10.77 8.79 -4.53
N MET A 50 -11.00 8.68 -3.23
CA MET A 50 -10.01 8.16 -2.29
C MET A 50 -10.34 6.69 -2.06
N ASN A 51 -9.52 5.80 -2.62
CA ASN A 51 -9.75 4.36 -2.56
C ASN A 51 -8.85 3.75 -1.50
N GLU A 52 -9.43 3.16 -0.47
CA GLU A 52 -8.66 2.42 0.54
C GLU A 52 -8.25 1.08 -0.04
N ILE A 53 -6.97 0.78 0.12
CA ILE A 53 -6.39 -0.48 -0.38
C ILE A 53 -6.11 -1.36 0.84
N ALA A 54 -6.74 -2.52 0.87
CA ALA A 54 -6.62 -3.47 1.97
C ALA A 54 -5.65 -4.58 1.63
N SER A 55 -5.06 -5.16 2.66
CA SER A 55 -4.28 -6.39 2.49
C SER A 55 -5.20 -7.53 2.09
N ASP A 56 -4.78 -8.32 1.13
CA ASP A 56 -5.47 -9.55 0.73
C ASP A 56 -4.82 -10.80 1.34
N VAL A 57 -3.86 -10.61 2.22
CA VAL A 57 -3.16 -11.70 2.92
C VAL A 57 -2.88 -11.32 4.37
N ASP A 58 -2.68 -12.34 5.20
CA ASP A 58 -2.14 -12.17 6.55
C ASP A 58 -0.62 -12.24 6.48
N GLY A 59 0.07 -11.47 7.31
CA GLY A 59 1.52 -11.54 7.37
C GLY A 59 2.15 -10.29 7.95
N LYS A 60 3.44 -10.12 7.65
CA LYS A 60 4.23 -8.99 8.14
C LYS A 60 4.65 -8.12 6.96
N VAL A 61 4.48 -6.82 7.09
CA VAL A 61 4.97 -5.86 6.10
C VAL A 61 6.49 -5.79 6.20
N VAL A 62 7.17 -6.17 5.14
CA VAL A 62 8.64 -6.17 5.10
C VAL A 62 9.19 -5.12 4.15
N GLU A 63 8.33 -4.55 3.30
CA GLU A 63 8.77 -3.50 2.38
C GLU A 63 7.57 -2.62 2.00
N ILE A 64 7.79 -1.31 2.02
CA ILE A 64 6.86 -0.32 1.46
C ILE A 64 7.56 0.24 0.23
N CYS A 65 7.00 -0.04 -0.94
CA CYS A 65 7.70 0.12 -2.21
C CYS A 65 7.60 1.53 -2.79
N VAL A 66 6.77 2.40 -2.18
CA VAL A 66 6.53 3.75 -2.72
C VAL A 66 6.50 4.77 -1.58
N GLY A 67 6.74 6.03 -1.92
CA GLY A 67 6.70 7.13 -0.97
C GLY A 67 5.35 7.84 -0.96
N ASN A 68 5.01 8.45 0.17
CA ASN A 68 3.79 9.22 0.33
C ASN A 68 3.74 10.35 -0.70
N GLY A 69 2.61 10.49 -1.39
CA GLY A 69 2.42 11.52 -2.42
C GLY A 69 2.94 11.13 -3.80
N GLN A 70 3.51 9.94 -3.94
CA GLN A 70 4.05 9.47 -5.22
C GLN A 70 2.92 9.03 -6.15
N VAL A 71 3.06 9.35 -7.44
CA VAL A 71 2.18 8.81 -8.48
C VAL A 71 2.55 7.36 -8.72
N VAL A 72 1.56 6.49 -8.77
CA VAL A 72 1.74 5.06 -9.04
C VAL A 72 0.96 4.66 -10.27
N GLU A 73 1.47 3.61 -10.94
CA GLU A 73 0.85 3.04 -12.12
C GLU A 73 -0.04 1.87 -11.73
N TYR A 74 -0.91 1.47 -12.64
CA TYR A 74 -1.70 0.25 -12.47
C TYR A 74 -0.75 -0.95 -12.27
N ASP A 75 -1.09 -1.81 -11.30
CA ASP A 75 -0.36 -3.04 -10.98
C ASP A 75 1.05 -2.81 -10.39
N GLN A 76 1.37 -1.57 -10.07
CA GLN A 76 2.66 -1.27 -9.42
C GLN A 76 2.68 -1.84 -8.00
N PRO A 77 3.77 -2.51 -7.59
CA PRO A 77 3.92 -2.98 -6.22
C PRO A 77 3.90 -1.82 -5.22
N LEU A 78 3.10 -1.98 -4.17
CA LEU A 78 2.97 -0.98 -3.09
C LEU A 78 3.59 -1.50 -1.80
N PHE A 79 3.32 -2.77 -1.44
CA PHE A 79 3.80 -3.40 -0.22
C PHE A 79 4.23 -4.82 -0.53
N ARG A 80 5.23 -5.29 0.20
CA ARG A 80 5.59 -6.71 0.20
C ARG A 80 5.33 -7.27 1.60
N ILE A 81 4.61 -8.38 1.65
CA ILE A 81 4.16 -9.01 2.90
C ILE A 81 4.64 -10.46 2.90
N VAL A 82 5.22 -10.88 3.99
CA VAL A 82 5.67 -12.27 4.17
C VAL A 82 4.99 -12.96 5.33
#